data_49cb441201ce8a8242eddff09a46c2b1
#
_entry.id   49cb441201ce8a8242eddff09a46c2b1
#
_cell.length_a   1.000
_cell.length_b   1.000
_cell.length_c   1.000
_cell.angle_alpha   90.00
_cell.angle_beta   90.00
_cell.angle_gamma   90.00
#
_symmetry.space_group_name_H-M   'P 1'
#
loop_
_entity.id
_entity.type
_entity.pdbx_description
1 polymer ?
#
loop_
_entity_poly.entity_id
_entity_poly.type
_entity_poly.pdbx_seq_one_letter_code
_entity_poly.pdbx_strand_id
1 'polypeptide(L)'
;MFNNKSILITGGTGSFGKKFIEIVLKKFAPKKVIVFSRDELKQFEMQQVFNDSCMRYFIGDVRDEARLKQAMYQVDYVIHAAALKQVPAAEYNPTECIKTNINGAQNVINAAIAAGVKKVIALSTDKAANPINLYGATKLASDKLFTAANSLVGDRETRFAVVRYGNVVGSRGSVVPFFKKLVAEGAKELPITDTRMTRFWLQLEDAVEFVLKNFERMHGGEIFIPKIPSMRITDLAEAIAPNVPIKIIGIRPGEKLHEVMCPSDLFYDTLEFSDHFVIRPSTPNFGGDYTKNMLGEEGHLVPDGFSYDSSSNSHFLTAEELREMTP
;
A
#
# COMPACT_ATOMS: atom_id res chain seq x y z
N MET A 1 -0.36 17.92 10.75
CA MET A 1 -1.50 17.65 9.86
C MET A 1 -2.72 17.09 10.60
N PHE A 2 -2.62 16.02 11.41
CA PHE A 2 -3.77 15.32 12.01
C PHE A 2 -4.29 15.84 13.36
N ASN A 3 -3.64 16.83 13.96
CA ASN A 3 -4.12 17.43 15.21
C ASN A 3 -5.53 17.99 15.04
N ASN A 4 -6.44 17.59 15.95
CA ASN A 4 -7.85 17.94 15.95
C ASN A 4 -8.62 17.56 14.66
N LYS A 5 -8.20 16.48 13.97
CA LYS A 5 -8.81 15.96 12.75
C LYS A 5 -9.41 14.58 12.97
N SER A 6 -10.41 14.25 12.17
CA SER A 6 -11.04 12.93 12.15
C SER A 6 -10.49 12.11 10.97
N ILE A 7 -10.01 10.91 11.25
CA ILE A 7 -9.34 10.03 10.29
C ILE A 7 -10.11 8.70 10.25
N LEU A 8 -10.34 8.15 9.06
CA LEU A 8 -10.91 6.82 8.88
C LEU A 8 -9.94 5.92 8.11
N ILE A 9 -9.77 4.68 8.59
CA ILE A 9 -8.92 3.68 7.97
C ILE A 9 -9.76 2.46 7.63
N THR A 10 -10.00 2.22 6.32
CA THR A 10 -10.62 0.96 5.88
C THR A 10 -9.58 -0.15 5.96
N GLY A 11 -9.98 -1.35 6.37
CA GLY A 11 -9.02 -2.42 6.63
C GLY A 11 -8.11 -2.15 7.83
N GLY A 12 -8.52 -1.27 8.73
CA GLY A 12 -7.71 -0.77 9.86
C GLY A 12 -7.24 -1.82 10.85
N THR A 13 -7.84 -3.02 10.86
CA THR A 13 -7.37 -4.16 11.70
C THR A 13 -6.20 -4.93 11.08
N GLY A 14 -5.76 -4.57 9.87
CA GLY A 14 -4.59 -5.14 9.21
C GLY A 14 -3.26 -4.63 9.80
N SER A 15 -2.13 -5.22 9.35
CA SER A 15 -0.79 -4.82 9.82
C SER A 15 -0.53 -3.33 9.63
N PHE A 16 -0.82 -2.80 8.41
CA PHE A 16 -0.66 -1.38 8.12
C PHE A 16 -1.54 -0.51 9.03
N GLY A 17 -2.83 -0.84 9.16
CA GLY A 17 -3.77 -0.04 9.96
C GLY A 17 -3.35 0.05 11.43
N LYS A 18 -2.92 -1.06 12.04
CA LYS A 18 -2.42 -1.09 13.42
C LYS A 18 -1.19 -0.18 13.58
N LYS A 19 -0.20 -0.30 12.69
CA LYS A 19 1.01 0.52 12.76
C LYS A 19 0.71 2.01 12.49
N PHE A 20 -0.18 2.30 11.54
CA PHE A 20 -0.63 3.66 11.27
C PHE A 20 -1.26 4.31 12.51
N ILE A 21 -2.15 3.58 13.21
CA ILE A 21 -2.80 4.09 14.42
C ILE A 21 -1.78 4.31 15.53
N GLU A 22 -0.87 3.36 15.75
CA GLU A 22 0.23 3.50 16.72
C GLU A 22 1.02 4.80 16.49
N ILE A 23 1.45 5.04 15.25
CA ILE A 23 2.24 6.23 14.91
C ILE A 23 1.42 7.52 15.03
N VAL A 24 0.16 7.48 14.58
CA VAL A 24 -0.72 8.66 14.66
C VAL A 24 -1.01 9.05 16.10
N LEU A 25 -1.31 8.10 16.97
CA LEU A 25 -1.54 8.36 18.40
C LEU A 25 -0.28 8.84 19.11
N LYS A 26 0.90 8.39 18.67
CA LYS A 26 2.19 8.83 19.24
C LYS A 26 2.59 10.24 18.78
N LYS A 27 2.33 10.60 17.52
CA LYS A 27 2.82 11.85 16.91
C LYS A 27 1.81 13.00 16.91
N PHE A 28 0.52 12.71 17.02
CA PHE A 28 -0.56 13.67 16.85
C PHE A 28 -1.63 13.53 17.94
N ALA A 29 -2.45 14.56 18.10
CA ALA A 29 -3.66 14.56 18.92
C ALA A 29 -4.92 14.59 18.02
N PRO A 30 -5.31 13.47 17.40
CA PRO A 30 -6.46 13.43 16.51
C PRO A 30 -7.77 13.60 17.28
N LYS A 31 -8.79 14.21 16.64
CA LYS A 31 -10.15 14.30 17.19
C LYS A 31 -10.84 12.93 17.23
N LYS A 32 -10.68 12.15 16.16
CA LYS A 32 -11.20 10.79 16.02
C LYS A 32 -10.28 9.95 15.13
N VAL A 33 -10.09 8.69 15.48
CA VAL A 33 -9.46 7.67 14.63
C VAL A 33 -10.45 6.51 14.50
N ILE A 34 -10.98 6.31 13.30
CA ILE A 34 -12.03 5.35 13.01
C ILE A 34 -11.41 4.14 12.31
N VAL A 35 -11.49 2.99 12.95
CA VAL A 35 -11.17 1.67 12.40
C VAL A 35 -12.42 1.14 11.70
N PHE A 36 -12.36 0.96 10.37
CA PHE A 36 -13.44 0.39 9.60
C PHE A 36 -13.02 -0.97 9.02
N SER A 37 -13.65 -2.04 9.48
CA SER A 37 -13.37 -3.40 9.01
C SER A 37 -14.54 -4.35 9.25
N ARG A 38 -14.52 -5.50 8.55
CA ARG A 38 -15.59 -6.52 8.65
C ARG A 38 -15.48 -7.42 9.88
N ASP A 39 -14.26 -7.59 10.38
CA ASP A 39 -13.91 -8.61 11.36
C ASP A 39 -14.08 -8.05 12.78
N GLU A 40 -15.16 -8.46 13.43
CA GLU A 40 -15.50 -8.08 14.80
C GLU A 40 -14.43 -8.51 15.80
N LEU A 41 -13.97 -9.76 15.71
CA LEU A 41 -13.00 -10.29 16.66
C LEU A 41 -11.68 -9.51 16.63
N LYS A 42 -11.19 -9.20 15.42
CA LYS A 42 -9.97 -8.36 15.29
C LYS A 42 -10.18 -6.94 15.78
N GLN A 43 -11.38 -6.38 15.67
CA GLN A 43 -11.70 -5.08 16.27
C GLN A 43 -11.70 -5.17 17.79
N PHE A 44 -12.31 -6.19 18.36
CA PHE A 44 -12.32 -6.43 19.80
C PHE A 44 -10.89 -6.60 20.35
N GLU A 45 -10.07 -7.47 19.74
CA GLU A 45 -8.65 -7.63 20.11
C GLU A 45 -7.88 -6.30 20.03
N MET A 46 -8.12 -5.52 18.97
CA MET A 46 -7.45 -4.25 18.73
C MET A 46 -7.85 -3.19 19.76
N GLN A 47 -9.09 -3.20 20.23
CA GLN A 47 -9.61 -2.29 21.24
C GLN A 47 -8.92 -2.50 22.60
N GLN A 48 -8.45 -3.73 22.89
CA GLN A 48 -7.68 -3.99 24.12
C GLN A 48 -6.31 -3.30 24.11
N VAL A 49 -5.76 -3.04 22.92
CA VAL A 49 -4.43 -2.43 22.74
C VAL A 49 -4.54 -0.93 22.52
N PHE A 50 -5.50 -0.50 21.70
CA PHE A 50 -5.73 0.91 21.34
C PHE A 50 -7.06 1.38 21.92
N ASN A 51 -7.03 1.81 23.19
CA ASN A 51 -8.19 2.23 23.97
C ASN A 51 -8.28 3.75 24.21
N ASP A 52 -7.49 4.54 23.47
CA ASP A 52 -7.55 6.00 23.55
C ASP A 52 -8.97 6.53 23.29
N SER A 53 -9.34 7.60 23.98
CA SER A 53 -10.67 8.21 23.92
C SER A 53 -11.08 8.67 22.52
N CYS A 54 -10.12 8.95 21.63
CA CYS A 54 -10.35 9.32 20.24
C CYS A 54 -10.68 8.13 19.33
N MET A 55 -10.45 6.87 19.77
CA MET A 55 -10.66 5.67 18.95
C MET A 55 -12.15 5.36 18.76
N ARG A 56 -12.49 4.93 17.54
CA ARG A 56 -13.83 4.43 17.18
C ARG A 56 -13.70 3.16 16.33
N TYR A 57 -14.47 2.16 16.63
CA TYR A 57 -14.45 0.85 15.99
C TYR A 57 -15.76 0.60 15.27
N PHE A 58 -15.75 0.69 13.93
CA PHE A 58 -16.94 0.56 13.10
C PHE A 58 -16.87 -0.74 12.29
N ILE A 59 -17.76 -1.67 12.59
CA ILE A 59 -17.97 -2.85 11.77
C ILE A 59 -18.63 -2.42 10.46
N GLY A 60 -18.06 -2.83 9.34
CA GLY A 60 -18.58 -2.56 8.01
C GLY A 60 -17.71 -3.15 6.90
N ASP A 61 -18.32 -3.32 5.74
CA ASP A 61 -17.69 -3.81 4.52
C ASP A 61 -17.54 -2.66 3.50
N VAL A 62 -16.41 -2.56 2.82
CA VAL A 62 -16.21 -1.55 1.77
C VAL A 62 -17.15 -1.77 0.57
N ARG A 63 -17.75 -2.94 0.45
CA ARG A 63 -18.79 -3.24 -0.56
C ARG A 63 -20.15 -2.59 -0.25
N ASP A 64 -20.33 -2.09 0.97
CA ASP A 64 -21.54 -1.37 1.43
C ASP A 64 -21.28 0.14 1.42
N GLU A 65 -21.72 0.80 0.35
CA GLU A 65 -21.56 2.25 0.17
C GLU A 65 -22.37 3.04 1.22
N ALA A 66 -23.57 2.58 1.58
CA ALA A 66 -24.41 3.25 2.57
C ALA A 66 -23.72 3.26 3.95
N ARG A 67 -23.14 2.13 4.35
CA ARG A 67 -22.37 2.02 5.60
C ARG A 67 -21.12 2.89 5.59
N LEU A 68 -20.41 2.97 4.46
CA LEU A 68 -19.25 3.86 4.30
C LEU A 68 -19.64 5.34 4.45
N LYS A 69 -20.75 5.79 3.84
CA LYS A 69 -21.27 7.16 4.00
C LYS A 69 -21.55 7.50 5.46
N GLN A 70 -22.16 6.58 6.21
CA GLN A 70 -22.39 6.76 7.65
C GLN A 70 -21.06 6.87 8.43
N ALA A 71 -20.11 5.98 8.12
CA ALA A 71 -18.81 5.95 8.80
C ALA A 71 -17.93 7.17 8.51
N MET A 72 -18.06 7.77 7.32
CA MET A 72 -17.31 8.95 6.88
C MET A 72 -17.93 10.29 7.30
N TYR A 73 -19.04 10.29 8.03
CA TYR A 73 -19.64 11.54 8.49
C TYR A 73 -18.68 12.35 9.36
N GLN A 74 -18.40 13.59 8.94
CA GLN A 74 -17.42 14.49 9.58
C GLN A 74 -15.98 13.92 9.66
N VAL A 75 -15.57 13.14 8.68
CA VAL A 75 -14.19 12.65 8.52
C VAL A 75 -13.41 13.62 7.64
N ASP A 76 -12.22 14.02 8.09
CA ASP A 76 -11.32 14.89 7.31
C ASP A 76 -10.43 14.08 6.34
N TYR A 77 -9.93 12.92 6.78
CA TYR A 77 -8.95 12.13 6.04
C TYR A 77 -9.31 10.65 6.00
N VAL A 78 -9.11 10.01 4.85
CA VAL A 78 -9.35 8.58 4.68
C VAL A 78 -8.11 7.87 4.15
N ILE A 79 -7.77 6.74 4.76
CA ILE A 79 -6.79 5.78 4.23
C ILE A 79 -7.55 4.54 3.79
N HIS A 80 -7.49 4.24 2.50
CA HIS A 80 -8.10 3.02 1.96
C HIS A 80 -7.06 1.89 1.90
N ALA A 81 -7.04 1.03 2.94
CA ALA A 81 -6.15 -0.12 3.04
C ALA A 81 -6.87 -1.48 2.92
N ALA A 82 -8.21 -1.47 2.78
CA ALA A 82 -8.98 -2.69 2.63
C ALA A 82 -8.81 -3.29 1.24
N ALA A 83 -8.34 -4.53 1.16
CA ALA A 83 -8.24 -5.29 -0.09
C ALA A 83 -8.17 -6.80 0.18
N LEU A 84 -8.56 -7.61 -0.80
CA LEU A 84 -8.15 -9.01 -0.91
C LEU A 84 -6.81 -9.04 -1.65
N LYS A 85 -5.74 -9.56 -1.02
CA LYS A 85 -4.36 -9.45 -1.51
C LYS A 85 -3.67 -10.80 -1.79
N GLN A 86 -4.26 -11.90 -1.41
CA GLN A 86 -3.67 -13.23 -1.61
C GLN A 86 -3.93 -13.68 -3.05
N VAL A 87 -2.86 -13.80 -3.84
CA VAL A 87 -2.96 -14.13 -5.27
C VAL A 87 -3.73 -15.43 -5.52
N PRO A 88 -3.40 -16.58 -4.89
CA PRO A 88 -4.16 -17.82 -5.14
C PRO A 88 -5.63 -17.71 -4.76
N ALA A 89 -5.95 -17.00 -3.67
CA ALA A 89 -7.33 -16.82 -3.24
C ALA A 89 -8.11 -15.89 -4.19
N ALA A 90 -7.46 -14.88 -4.77
CA ALA A 90 -8.06 -13.99 -5.75
C ALA A 90 -8.36 -14.73 -7.07
N GLU A 91 -7.42 -15.53 -7.55
CA GLU A 91 -7.62 -16.36 -8.76
C GLU A 91 -8.77 -17.36 -8.58
N TYR A 92 -8.89 -17.96 -7.40
CA TYR A 92 -9.95 -18.91 -7.09
C TYR A 92 -11.31 -18.24 -6.88
N ASN A 93 -11.34 -17.00 -6.35
CA ASN A 93 -12.56 -16.26 -6.06
C ASN A 93 -12.59 -14.91 -6.80
N PRO A 94 -12.60 -14.89 -8.14
CA PRO A 94 -12.40 -13.67 -8.93
C PRO A 94 -13.46 -12.61 -8.65
N THR A 95 -14.73 -12.99 -8.57
CA THR A 95 -15.84 -12.07 -8.32
C THR A 95 -15.72 -11.36 -6.97
N GLU A 96 -15.32 -12.08 -5.91
CA GLU A 96 -15.15 -11.49 -4.58
C GLU A 96 -13.94 -10.54 -4.53
N CYS A 97 -12.89 -10.84 -5.29
CA CYS A 97 -11.75 -9.96 -5.45
C CYS A 97 -12.16 -8.65 -6.16
N ILE A 98 -12.89 -8.75 -7.27
CA ILE A 98 -13.43 -7.59 -8.02
C ILE A 98 -14.35 -6.75 -7.14
N LYS A 99 -15.33 -7.37 -6.47
CA LYS A 99 -16.26 -6.67 -5.58
C LYS A 99 -15.54 -5.92 -4.46
N THR A 100 -14.49 -6.51 -3.89
CA THR A 100 -13.77 -5.89 -2.77
C THR A 100 -12.80 -4.81 -3.26
N ASN A 101 -11.97 -5.13 -4.26
CA ASN A 101 -10.86 -4.26 -4.65
C ASN A 101 -11.29 -3.17 -5.64
N ILE A 102 -12.27 -3.43 -6.51
CA ILE A 102 -12.74 -2.47 -7.53
C ILE A 102 -14.02 -1.79 -7.05
N ASN A 103 -15.11 -2.54 -6.80
CA ASN A 103 -16.37 -1.92 -6.39
C ASN A 103 -16.22 -1.27 -5.00
N GLY A 104 -15.46 -1.90 -4.09
CA GLY A 104 -15.13 -1.32 -2.79
C GLY A 104 -14.36 0.00 -2.90
N ALA A 105 -13.41 0.11 -3.84
CA ALA A 105 -12.71 1.36 -4.14
C ALA A 105 -13.68 2.44 -4.64
N GLN A 106 -14.57 2.10 -5.59
CA GLN A 106 -15.59 3.03 -6.08
C GLN A 106 -16.53 3.51 -4.95
N ASN A 107 -16.96 2.60 -4.08
CA ASN A 107 -17.81 2.95 -2.93
C ASN A 107 -17.12 3.90 -1.95
N VAL A 108 -15.81 3.70 -1.70
CA VAL A 108 -15.00 4.61 -0.87
C VAL A 108 -14.92 5.99 -1.51
N ILE A 109 -14.71 6.08 -2.82
CA ILE A 109 -14.68 7.34 -3.56
C ILE A 109 -16.03 8.06 -3.43
N ASN A 110 -17.13 7.37 -3.73
CA ASN A 110 -18.49 7.94 -3.64
C ASN A 110 -18.81 8.44 -2.24
N ALA A 111 -18.50 7.63 -1.22
CA ALA A 111 -18.73 7.98 0.17
C ALA A 111 -17.88 9.17 0.63
N ALA A 112 -16.60 9.23 0.21
CA ALA A 112 -15.69 10.34 0.54
C ALA A 112 -16.15 11.66 -0.09
N ILE A 113 -16.57 11.65 -1.36
CA ILE A 113 -17.12 12.84 -2.05
C ILE A 113 -18.42 13.29 -1.36
N ALA A 114 -19.33 12.35 -1.07
CA ALA A 114 -20.60 12.67 -0.43
C ALA A 114 -20.43 13.24 0.98
N ALA A 115 -19.45 12.75 1.75
CA ALA A 115 -19.16 13.20 3.11
C ALA A 115 -18.27 14.47 3.17
N GLY A 116 -17.75 14.96 2.05
CA GLY A 116 -16.85 16.11 2.01
C GLY A 116 -15.48 15.84 2.64
N VAL A 117 -14.97 14.61 2.55
CA VAL A 117 -13.62 14.24 2.99
C VAL A 117 -12.60 15.08 2.24
N LYS A 118 -11.60 15.63 2.95
CA LYS A 118 -10.60 16.52 2.33
C LYS A 118 -9.59 15.77 1.48
N LYS A 119 -9.00 14.72 2.04
CA LYS A 119 -7.97 13.95 1.33
C LYS A 119 -8.16 12.45 1.56
N VAL A 120 -7.99 11.68 0.50
CA VAL A 120 -8.04 10.22 0.50
C VAL A 120 -6.75 9.68 -0.10
N ILE A 121 -6.06 8.80 0.61
CA ILE A 121 -4.96 8.02 0.06
C ILE A 121 -5.37 6.56 -0.01
N ALA A 122 -5.30 5.97 -1.21
CA ALA A 122 -5.46 4.54 -1.42
C ALA A 122 -4.10 3.84 -1.43
N LEU A 123 -3.99 2.74 -0.68
CA LEU A 123 -2.79 1.92 -0.71
C LEU A 123 -2.82 0.97 -1.92
N SER A 124 -1.72 0.94 -2.65
CA SER A 124 -1.52 0.07 -3.81
C SER A 124 -0.29 -0.84 -3.63
N THR A 125 0.13 -1.48 -4.69
CA THR A 125 1.17 -2.52 -4.69
C THR A 125 1.97 -2.49 -6.00
N ASP A 126 3.21 -2.94 -5.95
CA ASP A 126 4.04 -3.26 -7.11
C ASP A 126 3.34 -4.20 -8.13
N LYS A 127 2.45 -5.06 -7.65
CA LYS A 127 1.68 -5.98 -8.49
C LYS A 127 0.62 -5.30 -9.38
N ALA A 128 0.29 -4.03 -9.10
CA ALA A 128 -0.57 -3.22 -9.95
C ALA A 128 0.15 -2.68 -11.21
N ALA A 129 1.50 -2.66 -11.19
CA ALA A 129 2.30 -2.30 -12.36
C ALA A 129 2.50 -3.55 -13.23
N ASN A 130 2.13 -3.50 -14.51
CA ASN A 130 2.19 -4.62 -15.46
C ASN A 130 1.65 -5.94 -14.84
N PRO A 131 0.37 -6.00 -14.44
CA PRO A 131 -0.19 -7.11 -13.68
C PRO A 131 -0.23 -8.40 -14.50
N ILE A 132 0.17 -9.52 -13.88
CA ILE A 132 0.08 -10.86 -14.47
C ILE A 132 -0.86 -11.79 -13.68
N ASN A 133 -1.55 -11.24 -12.68
CA ASN A 133 -2.53 -11.94 -11.84
C ASN A 133 -3.72 -11.02 -11.54
N LEU A 134 -4.84 -11.63 -11.13
CA LEU A 134 -6.09 -10.92 -10.87
C LEU A 134 -5.95 -9.90 -9.73
N TYR A 135 -5.23 -10.24 -8.66
CA TYR A 135 -4.99 -9.26 -7.58
C TYR A 135 -4.35 -7.98 -8.14
N GLY A 136 -3.27 -8.11 -8.89
CA GLY A 136 -2.60 -6.97 -9.53
C GLY A 136 -3.52 -6.19 -10.48
N ALA A 137 -4.29 -6.91 -11.33
CA ALA A 137 -5.24 -6.29 -12.26
C ALA A 137 -6.33 -5.50 -11.51
N THR A 138 -6.89 -6.06 -10.41
CA THR A 138 -7.88 -5.34 -9.61
C THR A 138 -7.28 -4.12 -8.89
N LYS A 139 -6.02 -4.19 -8.48
CA LYS A 139 -5.34 -3.03 -7.88
C LYS A 139 -5.01 -1.96 -8.91
N LEU A 140 -4.63 -2.32 -10.14
CA LEU A 140 -4.49 -1.37 -11.24
C LEU A 140 -5.81 -0.66 -11.53
N ALA A 141 -6.92 -1.39 -11.61
CA ALA A 141 -8.25 -0.79 -11.80
C ALA A 141 -8.59 0.17 -10.63
N SER A 142 -8.34 -0.23 -9.39
CA SER A 142 -8.50 0.63 -8.21
C SER A 142 -7.63 1.90 -8.29
N ASP A 143 -6.35 1.79 -8.68
CA ASP A 143 -5.46 2.95 -8.85
C ASP A 143 -6.05 3.95 -9.86
N LYS A 144 -6.54 3.45 -11.02
CA LYS A 144 -7.18 4.29 -12.04
C LYS A 144 -8.47 4.95 -11.54
N LEU A 145 -9.29 4.25 -10.75
CA LEU A 145 -10.49 4.83 -10.13
C LEU A 145 -10.13 5.99 -9.20
N PHE A 146 -9.15 5.81 -8.30
CA PHE A 146 -8.74 6.85 -7.36
C PHE A 146 -8.09 8.05 -8.06
N THR A 147 -7.22 7.83 -9.04
CA THR A 147 -6.60 8.93 -9.79
C THR A 147 -7.65 9.73 -10.57
N ALA A 148 -8.58 9.05 -11.25
CA ALA A 148 -9.66 9.69 -12.03
C ALA A 148 -10.73 10.36 -11.15
N ALA A 149 -10.89 9.94 -9.89
CA ALA A 149 -11.92 10.47 -8.99
C ALA A 149 -11.81 11.98 -8.76
N ASN A 150 -10.63 12.57 -8.95
CA ASN A 150 -10.43 14.01 -8.86
C ASN A 150 -11.25 14.79 -9.91
N SER A 151 -11.64 14.18 -11.05
CA SER A 151 -12.54 14.78 -12.03
C SER A 151 -14.01 14.82 -11.56
N LEU A 152 -14.37 14.02 -10.55
CA LEU A 152 -15.74 13.89 -10.08
C LEU A 152 -16.07 14.84 -8.92
N VAL A 153 -15.08 15.50 -8.36
CA VAL A 153 -15.26 16.28 -7.11
C VAL A 153 -15.96 17.62 -7.32
N GLY A 154 -15.98 18.14 -8.56
CA GLY A 154 -16.50 19.48 -8.85
C GLY A 154 -15.75 20.54 -8.02
N ASP A 155 -16.50 21.45 -7.40
CA ASP A 155 -15.95 22.55 -6.56
C ASP A 155 -15.53 22.12 -5.14
N ARG A 156 -15.59 20.82 -4.82
CA ARG A 156 -15.20 20.31 -3.49
C ARG A 156 -13.69 20.28 -3.32
N GLU A 157 -13.25 20.44 -2.08
CA GLU A 157 -11.83 20.36 -1.70
C GLU A 157 -11.29 18.91 -1.69
N THR A 158 -12.16 17.91 -1.91
CA THR A 158 -11.77 16.49 -1.85
C THR A 158 -10.67 16.19 -2.87
N ARG A 159 -9.59 15.55 -2.42
CA ARG A 159 -8.49 15.09 -3.29
C ARG A 159 -8.18 13.64 -3.04
N PHE A 160 -7.87 12.94 -4.10
CA PHE A 160 -7.53 11.51 -4.10
C PHE A 160 -6.12 11.30 -4.65
N ALA A 161 -5.34 10.48 -3.98
CA ALA A 161 -4.05 10.00 -4.48
C ALA A 161 -3.84 8.52 -4.13
N VAL A 162 -2.86 7.92 -4.75
CA VAL A 162 -2.46 6.54 -4.54
C VAL A 162 -1.04 6.49 -4.00
N VAL A 163 -0.77 5.59 -3.07
CA VAL A 163 0.58 5.23 -2.65
C VAL A 163 0.84 3.79 -3.05
N ARG A 164 1.83 3.57 -3.91
CA ARG A 164 2.26 2.26 -4.39
C ARG A 164 3.61 1.92 -3.79
N TYR A 165 3.72 0.76 -3.14
CA TYR A 165 4.98 0.24 -2.59
C TYR A 165 5.07 -1.28 -2.74
N GLY A 166 6.27 -1.82 -2.50
CA GLY A 166 6.58 -3.23 -2.64
C GLY A 166 6.21 -4.06 -1.41
N ASN A 167 7.03 -5.09 -1.14
CA ASN A 167 6.80 -5.98 -0.01
C ASN A 167 7.11 -5.30 1.32
N VAL A 168 6.16 -5.38 2.25
CA VAL A 168 6.33 -4.86 3.62
C VAL A 168 6.75 -5.97 4.56
N VAL A 169 7.87 -5.76 5.25
CA VAL A 169 8.48 -6.71 6.19
C VAL A 169 7.48 -7.12 7.28
N GLY A 170 7.45 -8.42 7.59
CA GLY A 170 6.64 -8.95 8.68
C GLY A 170 5.12 -8.82 8.49
N SER A 171 4.66 -8.41 7.31
CA SER A 171 3.22 -8.34 7.04
C SER A 171 2.61 -9.74 7.09
N ARG A 172 1.38 -9.83 7.62
CA ARG A 172 0.67 -11.12 7.79
C ARG A 172 0.56 -11.87 6.45
N GLY A 173 0.98 -13.14 6.45
CA GLY A 173 0.97 -14.01 5.27
C GLY A 173 2.10 -13.74 4.27
N SER A 174 3.17 -13.04 4.66
CA SER A 174 4.38 -12.81 3.86
C SER A 174 5.44 -13.90 4.08
N VAL A 175 6.50 -13.85 3.29
CA VAL A 175 7.58 -14.86 3.29
C VAL A 175 8.34 -14.94 4.61
N VAL A 176 8.55 -13.82 5.32
CA VAL A 176 9.29 -13.81 6.60
C VAL A 176 8.61 -14.65 7.68
N PRO A 177 7.33 -14.43 8.03
CA PRO A 177 6.63 -15.30 8.97
C PRO A 177 6.58 -16.76 8.52
N PHE A 178 6.49 -17.00 7.20
CA PHE A 178 6.48 -18.35 6.64
C PHE A 178 7.82 -19.06 6.86
N PHE A 179 8.95 -18.43 6.53
CA PHE A 179 10.26 -19.02 6.75
C PHE A 179 10.57 -19.23 8.24
N LYS A 180 10.27 -18.22 9.08
CA LYS A 180 10.43 -18.35 10.53
C LYS A 180 9.63 -19.54 11.11
N LYS A 181 8.39 -19.72 10.65
CA LYS A 181 7.58 -20.86 11.04
C LYS A 181 8.22 -22.19 10.65
N LEU A 182 8.68 -22.31 9.40
CA LEU A 182 9.36 -23.52 8.93
C LEU A 182 10.61 -23.84 9.75
N VAL A 183 11.43 -22.83 10.04
CA VAL A 183 12.63 -22.98 10.89
C VAL A 183 12.25 -23.45 12.28
N ALA A 184 11.24 -22.84 12.90
CA ALA A 184 10.76 -23.23 14.24
C ALA A 184 10.20 -24.66 14.28
N GLU A 185 9.64 -25.14 13.17
CA GLU A 185 9.14 -26.51 12.99
C GLU A 185 10.25 -27.52 12.62
N GLY A 186 11.53 -27.07 12.56
CA GLY A 186 12.67 -27.94 12.27
C GLY A 186 12.83 -28.32 10.79
N ALA A 187 12.39 -27.44 9.87
CA ALA A 187 12.54 -27.69 8.43
C ALA A 187 14.02 -27.89 8.06
N LYS A 188 14.30 -28.91 7.27
CA LYS A 188 15.64 -29.23 6.78
C LYS A 188 16.01 -28.44 5.53
N GLU A 189 15.04 -27.86 4.85
CA GLU A 189 15.18 -27.07 3.61
C GLU A 189 14.19 -25.91 3.60
N LEU A 190 14.59 -24.75 3.07
CA LEU A 190 13.69 -23.63 2.82
C LEU A 190 13.22 -23.62 1.36
N PRO A 191 11.90 -23.63 1.09
CA PRO A 191 11.40 -23.59 -0.28
C PRO A 191 11.50 -22.18 -0.84
N ILE A 192 12.21 -21.99 -1.94
CA ILE A 192 12.22 -20.75 -2.73
C ILE A 192 11.77 -21.07 -4.16
N THR A 193 11.14 -20.09 -4.78
CA THR A 193 10.54 -20.27 -6.12
C THR A 193 11.58 -20.25 -7.22
N ASP A 194 12.52 -19.30 -7.19
CA ASP A 194 13.63 -19.17 -8.16
C ASP A 194 14.75 -18.36 -7.52
N THR A 195 16.01 -18.73 -7.75
CA THR A 195 17.19 -18.06 -7.18
C THR A 195 17.41 -16.65 -7.72
N ARG A 196 16.88 -16.34 -8.90
CA ARG A 196 16.98 -15.01 -9.54
C ARG A 196 15.97 -14.01 -9.00
N MET A 197 14.99 -14.46 -8.21
CA MET A 197 13.87 -13.64 -7.77
C MET A 197 14.29 -12.49 -6.88
N THR A 198 13.82 -11.29 -7.24
CA THR A 198 14.04 -10.06 -6.45
C THR A 198 12.73 -9.44 -6.02
N ARG A 199 12.75 -8.70 -4.92
CA ARG A 199 11.61 -7.95 -4.40
C ARG A 199 12.06 -6.60 -3.88
N PHE A 200 11.20 -5.61 -3.99
CA PHE A 200 11.33 -4.39 -3.19
C PHE A 200 11.07 -4.68 -1.72
N TRP A 201 11.79 -4.02 -0.83
CA TRP A 201 11.74 -4.32 0.59
C TRP A 201 11.57 -3.05 1.43
N LEU A 202 10.54 -3.02 2.27
CA LEU A 202 10.17 -1.82 3.03
C LEU A 202 9.73 -2.20 4.43
N GLN A 203 10.20 -1.49 5.46
CA GLN A 203 9.67 -1.64 6.82
C GLN A 203 8.26 -1.06 6.92
N LEU A 204 7.46 -1.64 7.82
CA LEU A 204 6.07 -1.21 7.99
C LEU A 204 5.98 0.23 8.51
N GLU A 205 6.92 0.65 9.35
CA GLU A 205 7.01 2.01 9.86
C GLU A 205 7.28 3.01 8.73
N ASP A 206 8.26 2.72 7.86
CA ASP A 206 8.60 3.57 6.72
C ASP A 206 7.43 3.69 5.72
N ALA A 207 6.67 2.59 5.52
CA ALA A 207 5.47 2.62 4.69
C ALA A 207 4.41 3.58 5.26
N VAL A 208 4.24 3.61 6.58
CA VAL A 208 3.31 4.53 7.25
C VAL A 208 3.80 5.97 7.15
N GLU A 209 5.08 6.23 7.45
CA GLU A 209 5.66 7.57 7.36
C GLU A 209 5.55 8.14 5.93
N PHE A 210 5.79 7.30 4.93
CA PHE A 210 5.63 7.69 3.53
C PHE A 210 4.18 8.08 3.22
N VAL A 211 3.20 7.32 3.68
CA VAL A 211 1.77 7.66 3.52
C VAL A 211 1.44 8.98 4.23
N LEU A 212 1.93 9.18 5.46
CA LEU A 212 1.72 10.41 6.22
C LEU A 212 2.26 11.62 5.46
N LYS A 213 3.49 11.55 4.95
CA LYS A 213 4.13 12.64 4.21
C LYS A 213 3.38 12.95 2.91
N ASN A 214 2.83 11.93 2.22
CA ASN A 214 2.10 12.14 0.98
C ASN A 214 0.72 12.79 1.17
N PHE A 215 0.11 12.73 2.33
CA PHE A 215 -1.04 13.60 2.63
C PHE A 215 -0.69 15.10 2.58
N GLU A 216 0.54 15.48 2.87
CA GLU A 216 0.99 16.86 2.78
C GLU A 216 1.45 17.23 1.37
N ARG A 217 2.03 16.28 0.63
CA ARG A 217 2.58 16.45 -0.73
C ARG A 217 1.52 16.53 -1.83
N MET A 218 0.39 15.81 -1.68
CA MET A 218 -0.54 15.57 -2.79
C MET A 218 -1.31 16.81 -3.26
N HIS A 219 -1.36 16.98 -4.58
CA HIS A 219 -2.31 17.84 -5.30
C HIS A 219 -3.64 17.12 -5.57
N GLY A 220 -3.58 15.83 -5.91
CA GLY A 220 -4.66 14.95 -6.32
C GLY A 220 -4.37 14.33 -7.70
N GLY A 221 -4.61 13.01 -7.82
CA GLY A 221 -4.39 12.25 -9.04
C GLY A 221 -3.03 11.53 -9.13
N GLU A 222 -2.11 11.81 -8.22
CA GLU A 222 -0.78 11.21 -8.22
C GLU A 222 -0.78 9.75 -7.77
N ILE A 223 0.17 8.97 -8.31
CA ILE A 223 0.62 7.71 -7.73
C ILE A 223 2.03 7.93 -7.17
N PHE A 224 2.14 8.01 -5.85
CA PHE A 224 3.42 8.14 -5.15
C PHE A 224 4.11 6.79 -4.97
N ILE A 225 5.40 6.73 -5.24
CA ILE A 225 6.21 5.50 -5.21
C ILE A 225 7.50 5.80 -4.45
N PRO A 226 7.75 5.21 -3.27
CA PRO A 226 8.97 5.47 -2.52
C PRO A 226 10.19 4.87 -3.22
N LYS A 227 11.34 5.55 -3.11
CA LYS A 227 12.64 4.96 -3.43
C LYS A 227 13.04 4.06 -2.26
N ILE A 228 13.00 2.75 -2.47
CA ILE A 228 13.25 1.74 -1.45
C ILE A 228 14.22 0.68 -1.95
N PRO A 229 14.95 0.00 -1.07
CA PRO A 229 15.88 -1.05 -1.47
C PRO A 229 15.17 -2.27 -2.07
N SER A 230 15.94 -3.05 -2.81
CA SER A 230 15.61 -4.40 -3.27
C SER A 230 16.35 -5.45 -2.46
N MET A 231 15.86 -6.69 -2.50
CA MET A 231 16.52 -7.86 -1.94
C MET A 231 16.40 -9.06 -2.89
N ARG A 232 17.34 -10.00 -2.81
CA ARG A 232 17.20 -11.33 -3.43
C ARG A 232 16.55 -12.28 -2.43
N ILE A 233 15.70 -13.17 -2.92
CA ILE A 233 15.04 -14.14 -2.05
C ILE A 233 16.03 -15.11 -1.40
N THR A 234 17.16 -15.37 -2.05
CA THR A 234 18.28 -16.15 -1.51
C THR A 234 18.91 -15.50 -0.30
N ASP A 235 19.16 -14.19 -0.37
CA ASP A 235 19.78 -13.41 0.70
C ASP A 235 18.85 -13.34 1.93
N LEU A 236 17.52 -13.26 1.69
CA LEU A 236 16.53 -13.34 2.76
C LEU A 236 16.50 -14.73 3.41
N ALA A 237 16.59 -15.80 2.64
CA ALA A 237 16.67 -17.17 3.20
C ALA A 237 17.91 -17.34 4.07
N GLU A 238 19.08 -16.85 3.60
CA GLU A 238 20.32 -16.84 4.37
C GLU A 238 20.23 -15.99 5.63
N ALA A 239 19.62 -14.82 5.56
CA ALA A 239 19.42 -13.94 6.71
C ALA A 239 18.60 -14.60 7.83
N ILE A 240 17.53 -15.35 7.46
CA ILE A 240 16.63 -15.99 8.43
C ILE A 240 17.20 -17.32 8.93
N ALA A 241 17.87 -18.11 8.07
CA ALA A 241 18.32 -19.45 8.39
C ALA A 241 19.63 -19.82 7.65
N PRO A 242 20.79 -19.27 8.06
CA PRO A 242 22.06 -19.38 7.33
C PRO A 242 22.56 -20.82 7.15
N ASN A 243 22.12 -21.75 7.99
CA ASN A 243 22.55 -23.16 7.96
C ASN A 243 21.50 -24.10 7.34
N VAL A 244 20.40 -23.55 6.79
CA VAL A 244 19.34 -24.35 6.19
C VAL A 244 19.42 -24.25 4.67
N PRO A 245 19.67 -25.36 3.95
CA PRO A 245 19.75 -25.34 2.49
C PRO A 245 18.43 -24.90 1.86
N ILE A 246 18.54 -24.27 0.69
CA ILE A 246 17.37 -23.87 -0.09
C ILE A 246 16.95 -24.97 -1.07
N LYS A 247 15.65 -25.12 -1.26
CA LYS A 247 15.05 -26.02 -2.25
C LYS A 247 14.27 -25.21 -3.28
N ILE A 248 14.65 -25.36 -4.55
CA ILE A 248 13.92 -24.71 -5.65
C ILE A 248 12.61 -25.45 -5.90
N ILE A 249 11.47 -24.74 -5.79
CA ILE A 249 10.12 -25.33 -5.98
C ILE A 249 9.46 -24.91 -7.29
N GLY A 250 10.08 -24.00 -8.07
CA GLY A 250 9.53 -23.45 -9.30
C GLY A 250 8.63 -22.23 -9.07
N ILE A 251 8.47 -21.43 -10.13
CA ILE A 251 7.65 -20.20 -10.10
C ILE A 251 6.16 -20.59 -10.03
N ARG A 252 5.43 -19.99 -9.10
CA ARG A 252 3.99 -20.23 -8.94
C ARG A 252 3.20 -19.44 -9.99
N PRO A 253 2.03 -19.92 -10.43
CA PRO A 253 1.15 -19.16 -11.32
C PRO A 253 0.87 -17.75 -10.79
N GLY A 254 1.02 -16.74 -11.65
CA GLY A 254 0.79 -15.34 -11.30
C GLY A 254 1.90 -14.69 -10.46
N GLU A 255 3.06 -15.33 -10.29
CA GLU A 255 4.22 -14.79 -9.57
C GLU A 255 5.28 -14.29 -10.56
N LYS A 256 5.72 -13.04 -10.39
CA LYS A 256 6.79 -12.44 -11.20
C LYS A 256 8.18 -12.82 -10.68
N LEU A 257 9.15 -12.93 -11.59
CA LEU A 257 10.56 -13.04 -11.21
C LEU A 257 11.04 -11.76 -10.52
N HIS A 258 10.74 -10.62 -11.12
CA HIS A 258 11.05 -9.28 -10.61
C HIS A 258 9.77 -8.45 -10.52
N GLU A 259 9.72 -7.52 -9.58
CA GLU A 259 8.57 -6.63 -9.43
C GLU A 259 8.89 -5.24 -9.99
N VAL A 260 7.89 -4.59 -10.56
CA VAL A 260 8.01 -3.25 -11.15
C VAL A 260 7.10 -2.30 -10.40
N MET A 261 7.55 -1.09 -10.08
CA MET A 261 6.74 -0.02 -9.50
C MET A 261 6.46 1.11 -10.46
N CYS A 262 7.44 1.50 -11.32
CA CYS A 262 7.24 2.40 -12.46
C CYS A 262 7.52 1.63 -13.75
N PRO A 263 6.49 1.26 -14.52
CA PRO A 263 6.69 0.65 -15.84
C PRO A 263 7.37 1.61 -16.82
N SER A 264 8.21 1.08 -17.71
CA SER A 264 8.86 1.85 -18.76
C SER A 264 7.87 2.60 -19.68
N ASP A 265 6.68 2.04 -19.90
CA ASP A 265 5.65 2.67 -20.71
C ASP A 265 5.04 3.95 -20.09
N LEU A 266 5.39 4.26 -18.84
CA LEU A 266 4.91 5.44 -18.10
C LEU A 266 6.03 6.47 -17.82
N PHE A 267 7.20 6.34 -18.42
CA PHE A 267 8.31 7.26 -18.17
C PHE A 267 7.94 8.73 -18.44
N TYR A 268 7.16 8.99 -19.49
CA TYR A 268 6.74 10.34 -19.90
C TYR A 268 5.79 11.02 -18.88
N ASP A 269 5.19 10.25 -17.97
CA ASP A 269 4.35 10.74 -16.87
C ASP A 269 5.01 10.55 -15.50
N THR A 270 6.25 10.07 -15.43
CA THR A 270 6.95 9.81 -14.20
C THR A 270 7.90 10.96 -13.87
N LEU A 271 7.75 11.49 -12.66
CA LEU A 271 8.64 12.50 -12.09
C LEU A 271 9.48 11.87 -10.98
N GLU A 272 10.76 12.22 -10.94
CA GLU A 272 11.70 11.83 -9.91
C GLU A 272 11.88 12.97 -8.91
N PHE A 273 11.61 12.70 -7.64
CA PHE A 273 11.93 13.54 -6.49
C PHE A 273 13.11 12.94 -5.70
N SER A 274 13.57 13.62 -4.66
CA SER A 274 14.72 13.17 -3.86
C SER A 274 14.52 11.76 -3.26
N ASP A 275 13.35 11.49 -2.65
CA ASP A 275 13.04 10.27 -1.90
C ASP A 275 11.90 9.41 -2.52
N HIS A 276 11.34 9.84 -3.66
CA HIS A 276 10.21 9.13 -4.29
C HIS A 276 10.09 9.45 -5.78
N PHE A 277 9.28 8.63 -6.46
CA PHE A 277 8.77 8.92 -7.80
C PHE A 277 7.28 9.24 -7.71
N VAL A 278 6.81 10.00 -8.70
CA VAL A 278 5.39 10.30 -8.88
C VAL A 278 5.00 9.96 -10.31
N ILE A 279 4.01 9.09 -10.49
CA ILE A 279 3.32 8.99 -11.77
C ILE A 279 2.17 9.99 -11.71
N ARG A 280 2.25 11.04 -12.53
CA ARG A 280 1.22 12.08 -12.63
C ARG A 280 0.00 11.56 -13.39
N PRO A 281 -1.20 12.15 -13.20
CA PRO A 281 -2.39 11.75 -13.94
C PRO A 281 -2.22 12.00 -15.43
N SER A 282 -2.58 11.01 -16.25
CA SER A 282 -2.52 11.09 -17.71
C SER A 282 -3.65 11.93 -18.34
N THR A 283 -4.60 12.40 -17.53
CA THR A 283 -5.77 13.16 -18.01
C THR A 283 -5.48 14.66 -17.93
N PRO A 284 -5.62 15.43 -19.04
CA PRO A 284 -5.18 16.83 -19.13
C PRO A 284 -5.89 17.82 -18.18
N ASN A 285 -6.97 17.41 -17.53
CA ASN A 285 -7.89 18.34 -16.85
C ASN A 285 -7.56 18.61 -15.37
N PHE A 286 -6.44 18.11 -14.84
CA PHE A 286 -6.09 18.32 -13.43
C PHE A 286 -5.26 19.59 -13.17
N GLY A 287 -4.90 20.38 -14.19
CA GLY A 287 -4.45 21.78 -14.11
C GLY A 287 -3.33 22.12 -13.11
N GLY A 288 -2.64 21.11 -12.54
CA GLY A 288 -1.58 21.31 -11.58
C GLY A 288 -0.18 21.18 -12.19
N ASP A 289 0.75 21.98 -11.72
CA ASP A 289 2.18 21.75 -11.95
C ASP A 289 2.68 20.68 -11.00
N TYR A 290 2.72 19.43 -11.47
CA TYR A 290 3.20 18.28 -10.68
C TYR A 290 4.72 18.24 -10.54
N THR A 291 5.48 19.11 -11.23
CA THR A 291 6.94 19.21 -11.03
C THR A 291 7.29 19.80 -9.67
N LYS A 292 6.31 20.36 -8.96
CA LYS A 292 6.44 20.85 -7.61
C LYS A 292 5.28 20.35 -6.75
N ASN A 293 5.56 19.65 -5.66
CA ASN A 293 4.51 19.18 -4.77
C ASN A 293 4.04 20.27 -3.79
N MET A 294 2.99 19.99 -2.99
CA MET A 294 2.43 20.96 -2.04
C MET A 294 3.36 21.37 -0.90
N LEU A 295 4.46 20.64 -0.67
CA LEU A 295 5.53 21.03 0.26
C LEU A 295 6.61 21.90 -0.41
N GLY A 296 6.51 22.14 -1.73
CA GLY A 296 7.50 22.90 -2.49
C GLY A 296 8.73 22.08 -2.90
N GLU A 297 8.73 20.76 -2.69
CA GLU A 297 9.79 19.88 -3.20
C GLU A 297 9.68 19.80 -4.73
N GLU A 298 10.83 19.83 -5.43
CA GLU A 298 10.90 19.82 -6.90
C GLU A 298 11.22 18.42 -7.44
N GLY A 299 10.52 18.05 -8.50
CA GLY A 299 10.71 16.80 -9.24
C GLY A 299 10.98 17.06 -10.72
N HIS A 300 11.71 16.17 -11.36
CA HIS A 300 12.09 16.24 -12.76
C HIS A 300 11.61 15.02 -13.51
N LEU A 301 11.30 15.15 -14.80
CA LEU A 301 10.98 13.99 -15.63
C LEU A 301 12.13 12.98 -15.61
N VAL A 302 11.78 11.72 -15.48
CA VAL A 302 12.77 10.63 -15.62
C VAL A 302 13.27 10.51 -17.07
N PRO A 303 14.44 9.92 -17.32
CA PRO A 303 14.95 9.68 -18.68
C PRO A 303 14.02 8.78 -19.51
N ASP A 304 14.11 8.90 -20.84
CA ASP A 304 13.40 8.04 -21.79
C ASP A 304 13.68 6.56 -21.51
N GLY A 305 12.62 5.76 -21.46
CA GLY A 305 12.70 4.33 -21.20
C GLY A 305 12.97 3.96 -19.74
N PHE A 306 12.93 4.92 -18.83
CA PHE A 306 13.09 4.65 -17.40
C PHE A 306 12.10 3.62 -16.89
N SER A 307 12.59 2.66 -16.12
CA SER A 307 11.78 1.71 -15.36
C SER A 307 12.32 1.63 -13.92
N TYR A 308 11.42 1.60 -12.95
CA TYR A 308 11.81 1.33 -11.57
C TYR A 308 11.35 -0.09 -11.21
N ASP A 309 12.28 -1.03 -11.31
CA ASP A 309 12.06 -2.45 -11.04
C ASP A 309 13.06 -2.99 -10.01
N SER A 310 12.70 -4.13 -9.38
CA SER A 310 13.46 -4.70 -8.28
C SER A 310 14.77 -5.38 -8.71
N SER A 311 14.96 -5.66 -10.00
CA SER A 311 16.20 -6.34 -10.50
C SER A 311 17.30 -5.36 -10.86
N SER A 312 16.93 -4.16 -11.35
CA SER A 312 17.85 -3.11 -11.78
C SER A 312 18.04 -1.98 -10.75
N ASN A 313 17.42 -2.11 -9.58
CA ASN A 313 17.54 -1.14 -8.50
C ASN A 313 19.00 -0.97 -8.06
N SER A 314 19.45 0.27 -7.86
CA SER A 314 20.82 0.58 -7.43
C SER A 314 21.12 0.20 -5.98
N HIS A 315 20.09 0.00 -5.15
CA HIS A 315 20.23 -0.32 -3.72
C HIS A 315 19.68 -1.73 -3.44
N PHE A 316 20.59 -2.68 -3.21
CA PHE A 316 20.27 -4.03 -2.74
C PHE A 316 20.70 -4.20 -1.29
N LEU A 317 19.79 -4.76 -0.48
CA LEU A 317 20.10 -5.15 0.90
C LEU A 317 20.98 -6.39 0.94
N THR A 318 21.96 -6.36 1.81
CA THR A 318 22.79 -7.52 2.18
C THR A 318 22.04 -8.47 3.10
N ALA A 319 22.50 -9.72 3.26
CA ALA A 319 21.93 -10.65 4.22
C ALA A 319 22.03 -10.15 5.67
N GLU A 320 23.04 -9.34 5.99
CA GLU A 320 23.24 -8.74 7.31
C GLU A 320 22.17 -7.68 7.61
N GLU A 321 21.95 -6.73 6.69
CA GLU A 321 20.87 -5.73 6.79
C GLU A 321 19.49 -6.39 6.82
N LEU A 322 19.26 -7.44 6.03
CA LEU A 322 18.00 -8.20 6.06
C LEU A 322 17.79 -8.88 7.42
N ARG A 323 18.84 -9.36 8.08
CA ARG A 323 18.75 -9.95 9.41
C ARG A 323 18.34 -8.92 10.46
N GLU A 324 18.90 -7.71 10.39
CA GLU A 324 18.51 -6.60 11.28
C GLU A 324 17.04 -6.18 11.09
N MET A 325 16.57 -6.18 9.83
CA MET A 325 15.19 -5.82 9.49
C MET A 325 14.16 -6.92 9.81
N THR A 326 14.61 -8.15 10.08
CA THR A 326 13.73 -9.32 10.33
C THR A 326 14.01 -9.99 11.67
N PRO A 327 13.99 -9.26 12.80
CA PRO A 327 14.33 -9.76 14.12
C PRO A 327 13.42 -10.91 14.63
#